data_427f04f2566c910a9594df1f4c248531
#
_entry.id   427f04f2566c910a9594df1f4c248531
#
_cell.length_a   1.000
_cell.length_b   1.000
_cell.length_c   1.000
_cell.angle_alpha   90.00
_cell.angle_beta   90.00
_cell.angle_gamma   90.00
#
_symmetry.space_group_name_H-M   'P 1'
#
loop_
_entity.id
_entity.type
_entity.pdbx_description
1 polymer ?
#
loop_
_entity_poly.entity_id
_entity_poly.type
_entity_poly.pdbx_seq_one_letter_code
_entity_poly.pdbx_strand_id
1 'polypeptide(L)'
;MSPEKVAVLRALGATIIRTPTQAAFDSPESHIGVAKRLQKEIPNSHILDQYANEHNPLAHEFGTAEEIWEQTGGKIKAIVAGAGTGGTITGLSRGLKKHNPDIKVIAADPFGSILALPESLNQDRANEAYKVEGIGYDFIPDVLDQKSVDVWYKTDDRESFAYARRLIAEEGLLVGGSSGSALAAMVKGVKELGLGKGDIVVVVLPDSIRSYLSKFADDDWLAANDLLPPSPPTTEPPSPIVSATAKKDPYHGATIGALRLKPVTTVLADTPCSEAVETMREKGFDQLPVLAPTGGKLVGLVTLGNLLSWISRGRATGKSLVSEVMFDFSKIPEVVTDPKDISKLTAAPKTTGLESGKDGKEQKAPKRKLVEITVDTPLSALSKFFEWNSAAIVTEKSSLESGGLAKPIAVVTKVDLLSWMVKQTRV
;
A
#
# COMPACT_ATOMS: atom_id res chain seq x y z
N MET A 1 -8.74 -3.17 3.08
CA MET A 1 -8.35 -3.45 4.49
C MET A 1 -6.91 -3.93 4.52
N SER A 2 -6.09 -3.37 5.40
CA SER A 2 -4.66 -3.68 5.52
C SER A 2 -4.39 -5.09 6.06
N PRO A 3 -3.22 -5.67 5.76
CA PRO A 3 -2.83 -6.97 6.32
C PRO A 3 -2.77 -6.97 7.85
N GLU A 4 -2.37 -5.87 8.47
CA GLU A 4 -2.28 -5.70 9.92
C GLU A 4 -3.65 -5.84 10.58
N LYS A 5 -4.69 -5.20 10.03
CA LYS A 5 -6.07 -5.34 10.52
C LYS A 5 -6.56 -6.79 10.43
N VAL A 6 -6.23 -7.47 9.31
CA VAL A 6 -6.55 -8.90 9.14
C VAL A 6 -5.84 -9.76 10.19
N ALA A 7 -4.55 -9.49 10.45
CA ALA A 7 -3.77 -10.24 11.43
C ALA A 7 -4.34 -10.10 12.85
N VAL A 8 -4.70 -8.87 13.25
CA VAL A 8 -5.31 -8.60 14.56
C VAL A 8 -6.66 -9.32 14.71
N LEU A 9 -7.55 -9.22 13.71
CA LEU A 9 -8.84 -9.89 13.76
C LEU A 9 -8.71 -11.41 13.83
N ARG A 10 -7.74 -12.00 13.10
CA ARG A 10 -7.46 -13.45 13.22
C ARG A 10 -6.94 -13.82 14.60
N ALA A 11 -6.05 -13.02 15.17
CA ALA A 11 -5.53 -13.26 16.53
C ALA A 11 -6.64 -13.20 17.59
N LEU A 12 -7.70 -12.41 17.34
CA LEU A 12 -8.91 -12.38 18.18
C LEU A 12 -9.88 -13.54 17.91
N GLY A 13 -9.54 -14.47 17.01
CA GLY A 13 -10.38 -15.65 16.70
C GLY A 13 -11.50 -15.37 15.69
N ALA A 14 -11.52 -14.21 15.04
CA ALA A 14 -12.56 -13.89 14.07
C ALA A 14 -12.41 -14.72 12.77
N THR A 15 -13.53 -15.22 12.26
CA THR A 15 -13.61 -15.76 10.90
C THR A 15 -13.72 -14.61 9.91
N ILE A 16 -12.79 -14.54 8.94
CA ILE A 16 -12.70 -13.42 8.01
C ILE A 16 -13.08 -13.88 6.60
N ILE A 17 -14.12 -13.26 6.04
CA ILE A 17 -14.50 -13.39 4.64
C ILE A 17 -14.10 -12.10 3.92
N ARG A 18 -13.19 -12.21 2.96
CA ARG A 18 -12.76 -11.05 2.15
C ARG A 18 -13.61 -10.97 0.89
N THR A 19 -14.17 -9.80 0.66
CA THR A 19 -14.96 -9.46 -0.53
C THR A 19 -14.12 -8.63 -1.51
N PRO A 20 -14.48 -8.59 -2.81
CA PRO A 20 -13.81 -7.73 -3.77
C PRO A 20 -13.92 -6.25 -3.36
N THR A 21 -12.78 -5.55 -3.33
CA THR A 21 -12.74 -4.13 -2.92
C THR A 21 -13.49 -3.21 -3.90
N GLN A 22 -13.60 -3.63 -5.16
CA GLN A 22 -14.20 -2.85 -6.25
C GLN A 22 -15.67 -3.20 -6.50
N ALA A 23 -16.27 -4.10 -5.70
CA ALA A 23 -17.68 -4.40 -5.83
C ALA A 23 -18.51 -3.19 -5.38
N ALA A 24 -19.43 -2.72 -6.23
CA ALA A 24 -20.37 -1.65 -5.87
C ALA A 24 -21.15 -2.03 -4.61
N PHE A 25 -21.50 -1.06 -3.78
CA PHE A 25 -22.08 -1.29 -2.44
C PHE A 25 -23.36 -2.14 -2.48
N ASP A 26 -24.17 -2.00 -3.52
CA ASP A 26 -25.43 -2.71 -3.77
C ASP A 26 -25.24 -4.10 -4.43
N SER A 27 -24.03 -4.44 -4.83
CA SER A 27 -23.69 -5.73 -5.42
C SER A 27 -23.86 -6.87 -4.39
N PRO A 28 -24.39 -8.04 -4.78
CA PRO A 28 -24.41 -9.23 -3.92
C PRO A 28 -23.03 -9.67 -3.43
N GLU A 29 -21.97 -9.33 -4.15
CA GLU A 29 -20.57 -9.67 -3.84
C GLU A 29 -19.90 -8.62 -2.94
N SER A 30 -20.55 -7.47 -2.71
CA SER A 30 -20.05 -6.44 -1.80
C SER A 30 -20.00 -6.96 -0.36
N HIS A 31 -19.24 -6.28 0.48
CA HIS A 31 -19.20 -6.62 1.92
C HIS A 31 -20.58 -6.50 2.57
N ILE A 32 -21.41 -5.55 2.14
CA ILE A 32 -22.80 -5.37 2.62
C ILE A 32 -23.67 -6.52 2.11
N GLY A 33 -23.61 -6.85 0.81
CA GLY A 33 -24.37 -7.94 0.21
C GLY A 33 -24.06 -9.29 0.84
N VAL A 34 -22.78 -9.58 1.04
CA VAL A 34 -22.32 -10.81 1.71
C VAL A 34 -22.76 -10.85 3.17
N ALA A 35 -22.67 -9.74 3.91
CA ALA A 35 -23.13 -9.67 5.31
C ALA A 35 -24.63 -9.95 5.41
N LYS A 36 -25.46 -9.32 4.57
CA LYS A 36 -26.91 -9.55 4.51
C LYS A 36 -27.28 -10.99 4.17
N ARG A 37 -26.51 -11.65 3.28
CA ARG A 37 -26.69 -13.07 2.96
C ARG A 37 -26.36 -13.95 4.17
N LEU A 38 -25.21 -13.72 4.80
CA LEU A 38 -24.77 -14.50 5.96
C LEU A 38 -25.74 -14.36 7.13
N GLN A 39 -26.30 -13.18 7.35
CA GLN A 39 -27.30 -12.95 8.40
C GLN A 39 -28.55 -13.83 8.20
N LYS A 40 -28.94 -14.09 6.93
CA LYS A 40 -30.06 -15.00 6.62
C LYS A 40 -29.71 -16.47 6.79
N GLU A 41 -28.44 -16.82 6.55
CA GLU A 41 -27.96 -18.22 6.59
C GLU A 41 -27.58 -18.65 8.02
N ILE A 42 -27.11 -17.74 8.87
CA ILE A 42 -26.63 -18.03 10.23
C ILE A 42 -27.72 -17.67 11.25
N PRO A 43 -28.31 -18.66 11.93
CA PRO A 43 -29.32 -18.39 12.97
C PRO A 43 -28.78 -17.53 14.10
N ASN A 44 -29.62 -16.65 14.65
CA ASN A 44 -29.29 -15.75 15.77
C ASN A 44 -28.08 -14.82 15.50
N SER A 45 -27.81 -14.48 14.23
CA SER A 45 -26.77 -13.54 13.84
C SER A 45 -27.34 -12.12 13.68
N HIS A 46 -26.46 -11.12 13.93
CA HIS A 46 -26.81 -9.71 13.79
C HIS A 46 -25.72 -8.98 13.02
N ILE A 47 -26.13 -8.03 12.17
CA ILE A 47 -25.23 -7.05 11.54
C ILE A 47 -25.28 -5.79 12.41
N LEU A 48 -24.13 -5.31 12.91
CA LEU A 48 -24.07 -4.09 13.70
C LEU A 48 -24.26 -2.83 12.85
N ASP A 49 -24.15 -2.95 11.56
CA ASP A 49 -24.45 -1.99 10.49
C ASP A 49 -24.05 -0.54 10.79
N GLN A 50 -22.75 -0.27 10.72
CA GLN A 50 -22.23 1.07 10.97
C GLN A 50 -22.76 2.16 10.01
N TYR A 51 -23.43 1.77 8.91
CA TYR A 51 -23.94 2.69 7.89
C TYR A 51 -25.35 3.21 8.18
N ALA A 52 -26.16 2.41 8.89
CA ALA A 52 -27.56 2.72 9.19
C ALA A 52 -27.86 2.74 10.70
N ASN A 53 -26.98 2.21 11.54
CA ASN A 53 -27.19 2.15 12.97
C ASN A 53 -27.06 3.53 13.62
N GLU A 54 -28.18 4.07 14.16
CA GLU A 54 -28.24 5.37 14.81
C GLU A 54 -27.30 5.52 16.02
N HIS A 55 -26.94 4.42 16.67
CA HIS A 55 -25.97 4.45 17.77
C HIS A 55 -24.56 4.86 17.35
N ASN A 56 -24.23 4.75 16.07
CA ASN A 56 -22.97 5.26 15.56
C ASN A 56 -22.83 6.78 15.78
N PRO A 57 -23.68 7.67 15.23
CA PRO A 57 -23.60 9.11 15.54
C PRO A 57 -23.92 9.44 17.00
N LEU A 58 -24.85 8.73 17.66
CA LEU A 58 -25.20 9.00 19.05
C LEU A 58 -24.04 8.85 20.02
N ALA A 59 -23.16 7.87 19.83
CA ALA A 59 -21.95 7.70 20.64
C ALA A 59 -21.05 8.95 20.59
N HIS A 60 -20.94 9.59 19.45
CA HIS A 60 -20.15 10.80 19.28
C HIS A 60 -20.89 12.06 19.73
N GLU A 61 -22.23 12.09 19.60
CA GLU A 61 -23.06 13.22 20.02
C GLU A 61 -23.06 13.37 21.55
N PHE A 62 -23.22 12.25 22.28
CA PHE A 62 -23.33 12.26 23.74
C PHE A 62 -22.03 11.92 24.48
N GLY A 63 -21.00 11.48 23.78
CA GLY A 63 -19.69 11.17 24.36
C GLY A 63 -18.62 12.11 23.82
N THR A 64 -18.11 11.84 22.62
CA THR A 64 -16.93 12.54 22.06
C THR A 64 -17.13 14.06 21.98
N ALA A 65 -18.32 14.54 21.62
CA ALA A 65 -18.61 15.98 21.54
C ALA A 65 -18.55 16.65 22.92
N GLU A 66 -19.09 16.00 23.95
CA GLU A 66 -19.07 16.51 25.33
C GLU A 66 -17.62 16.55 25.86
N GLU A 67 -16.83 15.50 25.64
CA GLU A 67 -15.41 15.47 26.01
C GLU A 67 -14.63 16.62 25.37
N ILE A 68 -14.84 16.86 24.07
CA ILE A 68 -14.20 17.96 23.35
C ILE A 68 -14.64 19.32 23.91
N TRP A 69 -15.93 19.49 24.17
CA TRP A 69 -16.46 20.72 24.74
C TRP A 69 -15.82 21.03 26.10
N GLU A 70 -15.77 20.06 27.00
CA GLU A 70 -15.16 20.18 28.31
C GLU A 70 -13.65 20.48 28.23
N GLN A 71 -12.91 19.68 27.43
CA GLN A 71 -11.45 19.83 27.29
C GLN A 71 -11.02 21.15 26.66
N THR A 72 -11.86 21.75 25.83
CA THR A 72 -11.61 23.07 25.24
C THR A 72 -12.14 24.22 26.08
N GLY A 73 -12.76 23.93 27.21
CA GLY A 73 -13.42 24.94 28.07
C GLY A 73 -14.48 25.72 27.31
N GLY A 74 -15.17 25.10 26.36
CA GLY A 74 -16.19 25.71 25.51
C GLY A 74 -15.67 26.75 24.51
N LYS A 75 -14.35 26.82 24.28
CA LYS A 75 -13.73 27.84 23.39
C LYS A 75 -13.45 27.34 21.99
N ILE A 76 -13.86 26.12 21.66
CA ILE A 76 -13.68 25.56 20.32
C ILE A 76 -14.37 26.42 19.25
N LYS A 77 -13.67 26.72 18.16
CA LYS A 77 -14.17 27.47 16.99
C LYS A 77 -14.50 26.57 15.81
N ALA A 78 -13.74 25.49 15.65
CA ALA A 78 -13.99 24.53 14.57
C ALA A 78 -13.61 23.12 14.99
N ILE A 79 -14.35 22.13 14.45
CA ILE A 79 -14.06 20.70 14.52
C ILE A 79 -13.80 20.19 13.10
N VAL A 80 -12.79 19.37 12.94
CA VAL A 80 -12.41 18.77 11.65
C VAL A 80 -12.37 17.27 11.76
N ALA A 81 -13.02 16.56 10.86
CA ALA A 81 -12.97 15.10 10.80
C ALA A 81 -13.03 14.58 9.35
N GLY A 82 -12.49 13.41 9.12
CA GLY A 82 -12.73 12.67 7.88
C GLY A 82 -14.15 12.09 7.87
N ALA A 83 -14.79 12.10 6.71
CA ALA A 83 -16.11 11.53 6.51
C ALA A 83 -16.00 10.11 5.90
N GLY A 84 -16.34 9.08 6.68
CA GLY A 84 -16.56 7.73 6.21
C GLY A 84 -18.04 7.38 6.30
N THR A 85 -18.46 6.51 7.22
CA THR A 85 -19.90 6.28 7.48
C THR A 85 -20.63 7.55 7.86
N GLY A 86 -19.91 8.56 8.33
CA GLY A 86 -20.48 9.85 8.74
C GLY A 86 -20.90 9.91 10.21
N GLY A 87 -20.88 8.80 10.93
CA GLY A 87 -21.31 8.77 12.33
C GLY A 87 -20.54 9.75 13.21
N THR A 88 -19.22 9.77 13.09
CA THR A 88 -18.36 10.67 13.88
C THR A 88 -18.68 12.14 13.60
N ILE A 89 -18.66 12.58 12.34
CA ILE A 89 -18.83 13.98 12.02
C ILE A 89 -20.27 14.47 12.26
N THR A 90 -21.27 13.62 12.01
CA THR A 90 -22.68 13.91 12.33
C THR A 90 -22.89 14.08 13.82
N GLY A 91 -22.37 13.12 14.65
CA GLY A 91 -22.51 13.18 16.08
C GLY A 91 -21.80 14.38 16.69
N LEU A 92 -20.53 14.65 16.25
CA LEU A 92 -19.79 15.83 16.68
C LEU A 92 -20.49 17.13 16.32
N SER A 93 -21.04 17.23 15.09
CA SER A 93 -21.78 18.40 14.68
C SER A 93 -22.99 18.62 15.58
N ARG A 94 -23.82 17.60 15.78
CA ARG A 94 -25.02 17.68 16.61
C ARG A 94 -24.70 18.02 18.05
N GLY A 95 -23.73 17.33 18.67
CA GLY A 95 -23.36 17.54 20.07
C GLY A 95 -22.78 18.94 20.30
N LEU A 96 -21.75 19.33 19.52
CA LEU A 96 -21.08 20.63 19.71
C LEU A 96 -22.00 21.81 19.39
N LYS A 97 -22.84 21.73 18.34
CA LYS A 97 -23.77 22.80 18.00
C LYS A 97 -24.93 22.99 18.97
N LYS A 98 -25.23 22.00 19.84
CA LYS A 98 -26.13 22.19 21.01
C LYS A 98 -25.57 23.19 22.00
N HIS A 99 -24.26 23.18 22.20
CA HIS A 99 -23.58 24.11 23.11
C HIS A 99 -23.36 25.47 22.45
N ASN A 100 -22.87 25.47 21.21
CA ASN A 100 -22.62 26.69 20.46
C ASN A 100 -22.88 26.47 18.95
N PRO A 101 -23.95 27.03 18.37
CA PRO A 101 -24.30 26.87 16.96
C PRO A 101 -23.30 27.50 15.98
N ASP A 102 -22.41 28.39 16.45
CA ASP A 102 -21.42 29.06 15.63
C ASP A 102 -20.18 28.22 15.34
N ILE A 103 -20.00 27.07 16.04
CA ILE A 103 -18.89 26.15 15.82
C ILE A 103 -18.94 25.63 14.37
N LYS A 104 -17.82 25.79 13.66
CA LYS A 104 -17.70 25.33 12.29
C LYS A 104 -17.34 23.84 12.23
N VAL A 105 -18.06 23.09 11.44
CA VAL A 105 -17.84 21.67 11.19
C VAL A 105 -17.24 21.49 9.80
N ILE A 106 -16.04 20.97 9.75
CA ILE A 106 -15.25 20.81 8.52
C ILE A 106 -15.06 19.31 8.26
N ALA A 107 -15.46 18.87 7.06
CA ALA A 107 -15.27 17.49 6.65
C ALA A 107 -14.17 17.34 5.60
N ALA A 108 -13.35 16.30 5.77
CA ALA A 108 -12.44 15.82 4.75
C ALA A 108 -13.05 14.62 4.02
N ASP A 109 -13.08 14.67 2.69
CA ASP A 109 -13.59 13.61 1.82
C ASP A 109 -12.58 13.39 0.67
N PRO A 110 -12.13 12.14 0.38
CA PRO A 110 -11.16 11.92 -0.67
C PRO A 110 -11.75 12.19 -2.08
N PHE A 111 -10.91 12.60 -3.02
CA PHE A 111 -11.28 12.57 -4.43
C PHE A 111 -11.70 11.14 -4.82
N GLY A 112 -12.72 11.03 -5.68
CA GLY A 112 -13.33 9.74 -6.04
C GLY A 112 -14.51 9.32 -5.17
N SER A 113 -14.64 9.86 -3.95
CA SER A 113 -15.81 9.71 -3.07
C SER A 113 -16.92 10.69 -3.46
N ILE A 114 -18.18 10.37 -3.06
CA ILE A 114 -19.36 11.19 -3.36
C ILE A 114 -19.98 11.86 -2.13
N LEU A 115 -19.32 11.85 -0.98
CA LEU A 115 -19.92 12.29 0.28
C LEU A 115 -19.99 13.81 0.43
N ALA A 116 -19.15 14.58 -0.26
CA ALA A 116 -19.06 16.04 -0.10
C ALA A 116 -20.29 16.78 -0.66
N LEU A 117 -20.62 17.93 -0.04
CA LEU A 117 -21.53 18.92 -0.55
C LEU A 117 -20.81 20.27 -0.77
N PRO A 118 -21.19 21.06 -1.80
CA PRO A 118 -22.18 20.73 -2.84
C PRO A 118 -21.70 19.59 -3.75
N GLU A 119 -22.63 18.88 -4.38
CA GLU A 119 -22.34 17.73 -5.25
C GLU A 119 -21.34 18.05 -6.38
N SER A 120 -21.23 19.32 -6.78
CA SER A 120 -20.23 19.77 -7.76
C SER A 120 -18.78 19.45 -7.34
N LEU A 121 -18.48 19.34 -6.04
CA LEU A 121 -17.18 18.92 -5.53
C LEU A 121 -16.82 17.47 -5.89
N ASN A 122 -17.82 16.64 -6.16
CA ASN A 122 -17.63 15.22 -6.46
C ASN A 122 -17.44 14.95 -7.98
N GLN A 123 -17.55 15.99 -8.83
CA GLN A 123 -17.41 15.85 -10.28
C GLN A 123 -15.95 15.81 -10.70
N ASP A 124 -15.08 16.56 -10.01
CA ASP A 124 -13.64 16.51 -10.25
C ASP A 124 -13.09 15.18 -9.76
N ARG A 125 -12.37 14.48 -10.63
CA ARG A 125 -11.77 13.17 -10.36
C ARG A 125 -12.81 12.12 -9.89
N ALA A 126 -14.03 12.19 -10.43
CA ALA A 126 -15.13 11.27 -10.10
C ALA A 126 -14.71 9.80 -10.33
N ASN A 127 -15.05 8.93 -9.38
CA ASN A 127 -14.72 7.50 -9.39
C ASN A 127 -13.22 7.17 -9.41
N GLU A 128 -12.34 8.13 -9.14
CA GLU A 128 -10.91 7.85 -8.99
C GLU A 128 -10.67 6.97 -7.76
N ALA A 129 -9.81 5.94 -7.93
CA ALA A 129 -9.43 5.09 -6.81
C ALA A 129 -8.47 5.81 -5.87
N TYR A 130 -8.75 5.82 -4.58
CA TYR A 130 -7.89 6.37 -3.53
C TYR A 130 -7.36 5.28 -2.60
N LYS A 131 -6.27 5.58 -1.90
CA LYS A 131 -5.54 4.65 -1.02
C LYS A 131 -5.79 4.89 0.47
N VAL A 132 -6.25 6.07 0.84
CA VAL A 132 -6.63 6.38 2.24
C VAL A 132 -7.78 5.46 2.64
N GLU A 133 -7.64 4.82 3.80
CA GLU A 133 -8.67 3.92 4.33
C GLU A 133 -9.52 4.61 5.40
N GLY A 134 -10.78 4.18 5.50
CA GLY A 134 -11.68 4.58 6.58
C GLY A 134 -12.52 5.82 6.29
N ILE A 135 -12.28 6.52 5.20
CA ILE A 135 -13.04 7.67 4.74
C ILE A 135 -13.41 7.53 3.26
N GLY A 136 -14.47 8.22 2.85
CA GLY A 136 -14.97 8.20 1.47
C GLY A 136 -15.79 6.96 1.13
N TYR A 137 -16.87 7.13 0.35
CA TYR A 137 -17.70 6.05 -0.18
C TYR A 137 -18.28 6.42 -1.55
N ASP A 138 -18.80 5.38 -2.24
CA ASP A 138 -19.56 5.45 -3.50
C ASP A 138 -21.07 5.48 -3.28
N PHE A 139 -21.52 5.68 -2.03
CA PHE A 139 -22.92 5.86 -1.64
C PHE A 139 -22.99 6.75 -0.40
N ILE A 140 -24.17 7.31 -0.12
CA ILE A 140 -24.40 8.14 1.07
C ILE A 140 -24.96 7.25 2.18
N PRO A 141 -24.22 7.04 3.29
CA PRO A 141 -24.71 6.28 4.43
C PRO A 141 -25.89 6.97 5.14
N ASP A 142 -26.84 6.21 5.63
CA ASP A 142 -28.05 6.73 6.30
C ASP A 142 -27.72 7.57 7.56
N VAL A 143 -26.65 7.25 8.24
CA VAL A 143 -26.20 7.98 9.46
C VAL A 143 -25.44 9.28 9.15
N LEU A 144 -25.10 9.55 7.88
CA LEU A 144 -24.42 10.77 7.48
C LEU A 144 -25.42 11.91 7.26
N ASP A 145 -25.39 12.89 8.13
CA ASP A 145 -26.09 14.15 7.93
C ASP A 145 -25.17 15.16 7.24
N GLN A 146 -25.12 15.10 5.90
CA GLN A 146 -24.27 15.99 5.09
C GLN A 146 -24.54 17.48 5.35
N LYS A 147 -25.81 17.85 5.67
CA LYS A 147 -26.21 19.23 5.88
C LYS A 147 -25.75 19.78 7.24
N SER A 148 -25.39 18.93 8.15
CA SER A 148 -24.84 19.34 9.44
C SER A 148 -23.39 19.81 9.36
N VAL A 149 -22.70 19.55 8.23
CA VAL A 149 -21.33 19.97 7.94
C VAL A 149 -21.35 21.34 7.27
N ASP A 150 -20.57 22.30 7.77
CA ASP A 150 -20.52 23.66 7.24
C ASP A 150 -19.63 23.77 6.00
N VAL A 151 -18.51 23.04 5.98
CA VAL A 151 -17.53 23.11 4.87
C VAL A 151 -16.97 21.72 4.56
N TRP A 152 -16.89 21.41 3.28
CA TRP A 152 -16.31 20.17 2.76
C TRP A 152 -15.06 20.45 1.95
N TYR A 153 -13.98 19.70 2.22
CA TYR A 153 -12.75 19.73 1.43
C TYR A 153 -12.45 18.37 0.83
N LYS A 154 -12.23 18.35 -0.46
CA LYS A 154 -11.68 17.18 -1.15
C LYS A 154 -10.18 17.11 -0.86
N THR A 155 -9.70 15.87 -0.57
CA THR A 155 -8.30 15.59 -0.28
C THR A 155 -7.79 14.48 -1.18
N ASP A 156 -6.50 14.51 -1.52
CA ASP A 156 -5.86 13.42 -2.24
C ASP A 156 -4.93 12.59 -1.34
N ASP A 157 -4.52 11.42 -1.85
CA ASP A 157 -3.65 10.51 -1.11
C ASP A 157 -2.28 11.12 -0.81
N ARG A 158 -1.72 11.90 -1.73
CA ARG A 158 -0.38 12.51 -1.58
C ARG A 158 -0.36 13.50 -0.42
N GLU A 159 -1.29 14.44 -0.39
CA GLU A 159 -1.37 15.40 0.71
C GLU A 159 -1.73 14.70 2.03
N SER A 160 -2.63 13.71 1.99
CA SER A 160 -3.07 12.97 3.18
C SER A 160 -1.92 12.21 3.84
N PHE A 161 -1.17 11.43 3.07
CA PHE A 161 -0.03 10.69 3.64
C PHE A 161 1.14 11.61 4.00
N ALA A 162 1.36 12.70 3.28
CA ALA A 162 2.38 13.69 3.64
C ALA A 162 2.07 14.32 5.01
N TYR A 163 0.84 14.76 5.26
CA TYR A 163 0.45 15.33 6.55
C TYR A 163 0.44 14.28 7.67
N ALA A 164 0.00 13.05 7.41
CA ALA A 164 0.07 11.97 8.41
C ALA A 164 1.52 11.70 8.82
N ARG A 165 2.44 11.60 7.88
CA ARG A 165 3.87 11.39 8.18
C ARG A 165 4.51 12.57 8.89
N ARG A 166 4.10 13.81 8.58
CA ARG A 166 4.54 15.00 9.31
C ARG A 166 4.07 14.98 10.75
N LEU A 167 2.81 14.64 11.02
CA LEU A 167 2.30 14.48 12.40
C LEU A 167 3.11 13.44 13.18
N ILE A 168 3.51 12.35 12.54
CA ILE A 168 4.33 11.31 13.16
C ILE A 168 5.74 11.85 13.46
N ALA A 169 6.38 12.49 12.50
CA ALA A 169 7.78 12.90 12.59
C ALA A 169 7.97 14.18 13.43
N GLU A 170 7.06 15.16 13.31
CA GLU A 170 7.18 16.49 13.91
C GLU A 170 6.50 16.56 15.29
N GLU A 171 5.39 15.82 15.49
CA GLU A 171 4.59 15.89 16.72
C GLU A 171 4.60 14.59 17.55
N GLY A 172 5.17 13.50 17.02
CA GLY A 172 5.21 12.20 17.69
C GLY A 172 3.84 11.49 17.74
N LEU A 173 2.85 11.92 16.97
CA LEU A 173 1.51 11.38 16.94
C LEU A 173 1.43 10.23 15.93
N LEU A 174 1.35 8.99 16.41
CA LEU A 174 1.36 7.77 15.58
C LEU A 174 0.00 7.52 14.90
N VAL A 175 -0.36 8.33 13.93
CA VAL A 175 -1.69 8.39 13.29
C VAL A 175 -1.80 7.59 12.01
N GLY A 176 -3.04 7.28 11.59
CA GLY A 176 -3.36 6.71 10.28
C GLY A 176 -3.49 7.76 9.16
N GLY A 177 -3.70 7.29 7.92
CA GLY A 177 -3.74 8.15 6.73
C GLY A 177 -4.90 9.15 6.73
N SER A 178 -6.09 8.75 7.22
CA SER A 178 -7.26 9.62 7.30
C SER A 178 -7.07 10.80 8.27
N SER A 179 -6.19 10.67 9.27
CA SER A 179 -5.76 11.80 10.11
C SER A 179 -5.04 12.86 9.30
N GLY A 180 -4.22 12.46 8.33
CA GLY A 180 -3.58 13.38 7.40
C GLY A 180 -4.59 14.08 6.48
N SER A 181 -5.62 13.38 6.02
CA SER A 181 -6.72 13.99 5.26
C SER A 181 -7.45 15.05 6.08
N ALA A 182 -7.77 14.74 7.35
CA ALA A 182 -8.39 15.71 8.25
C ALA A 182 -7.49 16.94 8.49
N LEU A 183 -6.16 16.73 8.64
CA LEU A 183 -5.22 17.85 8.80
C LEU A 183 -5.10 18.69 7.51
N ALA A 184 -5.11 18.06 6.32
CA ALA A 184 -5.14 18.77 5.04
C ALA A 184 -6.38 19.66 4.92
N ALA A 185 -7.56 19.14 5.27
CA ALA A 185 -8.80 19.89 5.32
C ALA A 185 -8.75 21.03 6.35
N MET A 186 -8.16 20.79 7.51
CA MET A 186 -7.97 21.81 8.55
C MET A 186 -7.13 22.98 8.04
N VAL A 187 -6.01 22.73 7.40
CA VAL A 187 -5.12 23.78 6.87
C VAL A 187 -5.85 24.66 5.84
N LYS A 188 -6.67 24.07 4.97
CA LYS A 188 -7.52 24.79 4.01
C LYS A 188 -8.59 25.58 4.76
N GLY A 189 -9.31 24.94 5.68
CA GLY A 189 -10.44 25.53 6.41
C GLY A 189 -10.06 26.69 7.31
N VAL A 190 -8.96 26.57 8.07
CA VAL A 190 -8.43 27.66 8.93
C VAL A 190 -8.18 28.94 8.11
N LYS A 191 -7.58 28.79 6.93
CA LYS A 191 -7.27 29.91 6.03
C LYS A 191 -8.55 30.55 5.47
N GLU A 192 -9.51 29.74 5.00
CA GLU A 192 -10.72 30.26 4.36
C GLU A 192 -11.71 30.83 5.36
N LEU A 193 -11.78 30.30 6.58
CA LEU A 193 -12.63 30.77 7.65
C LEU A 193 -12.00 31.95 8.44
N GLY A 194 -10.78 32.36 8.09
CA GLY A 194 -10.09 33.46 8.75
C GLY A 194 -9.74 33.15 10.22
N LEU A 195 -9.60 31.88 10.59
CA LEU A 195 -9.20 31.47 11.94
C LEU A 195 -7.71 31.69 12.12
N GLY A 196 -7.30 32.08 13.33
CA GLY A 196 -5.91 32.45 13.59
C GLY A 196 -5.46 32.27 15.03
N LYS A 197 -4.44 33.04 15.42
CA LYS A 197 -3.84 32.91 16.76
C LYS A 197 -4.88 33.17 17.84
N GLY A 198 -5.06 32.18 18.71
CA GLY A 198 -6.01 32.23 19.83
C GLY A 198 -7.30 31.45 19.57
N ASP A 199 -7.59 31.08 18.32
CA ASP A 199 -8.74 30.22 18.00
C ASP A 199 -8.37 28.75 18.24
N ILE A 200 -9.30 28.01 18.84
CA ILE A 200 -9.14 26.58 19.09
C ILE A 200 -9.82 25.81 17.97
N VAL A 201 -9.03 25.06 17.22
CA VAL A 201 -9.49 24.10 16.20
C VAL A 201 -9.11 22.70 16.63
N VAL A 202 -10.09 21.80 16.69
CA VAL A 202 -9.88 20.39 17.04
C VAL A 202 -9.91 19.56 15.77
N VAL A 203 -8.94 18.65 15.61
CA VAL A 203 -8.87 17.70 14.51
C VAL A 203 -8.97 16.29 15.06
N VAL A 204 -9.89 15.50 14.52
CA VAL A 204 -10.05 14.09 14.89
C VAL A 204 -8.99 13.23 14.23
N LEU A 205 -8.22 12.48 15.01
CA LEU A 205 -7.20 11.53 14.57
C LEU A 205 -7.69 10.11 14.92
N PRO A 206 -8.44 9.44 14.02
CA PRO A 206 -9.32 8.34 14.40
C PRO A 206 -8.62 7.00 14.62
N ASP A 207 -7.43 6.80 14.05
CA ASP A 207 -6.72 5.53 14.18
C ASP A 207 -5.19 5.69 14.14
N SER A 208 -4.48 4.58 14.26
CA SER A 208 -3.03 4.53 14.45
C SER A 208 -2.31 3.99 13.22
N ILE A 209 -1.06 4.46 13.01
CA ILE A 209 -0.09 3.94 12.06
C ILE A 209 0.09 2.41 12.14
N ARG A 210 -0.16 1.80 13.31
CA ARG A 210 -0.06 0.35 13.52
C ARG A 210 -0.88 -0.47 12.54
N SER A 211 -1.95 0.09 12.00
CA SER A 211 -2.80 -0.55 10.99
C SER A 211 -2.27 -0.40 9.56
N TYR A 212 -1.12 0.26 9.35
CA TYR A 212 -0.65 0.68 8.03
C TYR A 212 0.88 0.55 7.86
N LEU A 213 1.53 -0.32 8.65
CA LEU A 213 2.99 -0.49 8.61
C LEU A 213 3.50 -0.97 7.26
N SER A 214 2.71 -1.81 6.56
CA SER A 214 2.99 -2.28 5.21
C SER A 214 2.46 -1.36 4.09
N LYS A 215 2.02 -0.14 4.44
CA LYS A 215 1.47 0.85 3.52
C LYS A 215 2.23 2.17 3.64
N PHE A 216 1.56 3.29 3.89
CA PHE A 216 2.16 4.62 3.86
C PHE A 216 3.26 4.87 4.93
N ALA A 217 3.44 3.94 5.89
CA ALA A 217 4.62 3.94 6.75
C ALA A 217 5.90 3.50 6.02
N ASP A 218 5.77 2.75 4.94
CA ASP A 218 6.84 2.19 4.13
C ASP A 218 7.10 3.08 2.89
N ASP A 219 8.34 3.53 2.73
CA ASP A 219 8.75 4.36 1.60
C ASP A 219 8.69 3.62 0.27
N ASP A 220 8.97 2.31 0.25
CA ASP A 220 8.85 1.48 -0.95
C ASP A 220 7.38 1.40 -1.41
N TRP A 221 6.44 1.30 -0.46
CA TRP A 221 5.02 1.33 -0.79
C TRP A 221 4.59 2.70 -1.34
N LEU A 222 5.05 3.80 -0.74
CA LEU A 222 4.77 5.16 -1.24
C LEU A 222 5.34 5.36 -2.65
N ALA A 223 6.58 4.91 -2.89
CA ALA A 223 7.21 4.95 -4.20
C ALA A 223 6.42 4.16 -5.25
N ALA A 224 6.01 2.93 -4.91
CA ALA A 224 5.24 2.06 -5.79
C ALA A 224 3.86 2.61 -6.15
N ASN A 225 3.33 3.56 -5.37
CA ASN A 225 2.05 4.24 -5.61
C ASN A 225 2.22 5.70 -6.08
N ASP A 226 3.43 6.14 -6.37
CA ASP A 226 3.77 7.52 -6.77
C ASP A 226 3.34 8.59 -5.74
N LEU A 227 3.50 8.26 -4.46
CA LEU A 227 3.05 9.07 -3.32
C LEU A 227 4.20 9.60 -2.45
N LEU A 228 5.46 9.33 -2.80
CA LEU A 228 6.59 9.93 -2.08
C LEU A 228 6.50 11.45 -2.15
N PRO A 229 6.69 12.15 -1.03
CA PRO A 229 6.80 13.60 -1.05
C PRO A 229 8.00 13.99 -1.93
N PRO A 230 7.92 15.12 -2.65
CA PRO A 230 9.10 15.65 -3.35
C PRO A 230 10.20 15.82 -2.30
N SER A 231 11.41 15.36 -2.62
CA SER A 231 12.57 15.56 -1.75
C SER A 231 12.64 17.04 -1.37
N PRO A 232 12.78 17.40 -0.07
CA PRO A 232 12.93 18.79 0.31
C PRO A 232 14.07 19.40 -0.50
N PRO A 233 13.93 20.62 -0.99
CA PRO A 233 15.05 21.30 -1.61
C PRO A 233 16.18 21.27 -0.57
N THR A 234 17.30 20.65 -0.94
CA THR A 234 18.50 20.59 -0.10
C THR A 234 18.87 22.03 0.24
N THR A 235 18.51 22.51 1.43
CA THR A 235 18.96 23.77 2.01
C THR A 235 20.37 23.57 2.59
N GLU A 236 21.24 22.94 1.83
CA GLU A 236 22.67 23.14 2.01
C GLU A 236 23.02 24.43 1.28
N PRO A 237 23.71 25.39 1.94
CA PRO A 237 24.24 26.53 1.24
C PRO A 237 25.11 26.01 0.09
N PRO A 238 25.08 26.62 -1.10
CA PRO A 238 25.85 26.15 -2.24
C PRO A 238 27.31 26.08 -1.81
N SER A 239 27.82 24.89 -1.56
CA SER A 239 29.25 24.63 -1.53
C SER A 239 29.83 25.11 -2.84
N PRO A 240 31.01 25.76 -2.84
CA PRO A 240 31.55 26.39 -4.04
C PRO A 240 31.57 25.40 -5.19
N ILE A 241 31.10 25.86 -6.33
CA ILE A 241 30.96 25.16 -7.58
C ILE A 241 32.22 24.36 -7.88
N VAL A 242 32.24 23.10 -7.50
CA VAL A 242 33.14 22.12 -8.07
C VAL A 242 32.42 21.58 -9.29
N SER A 243 33.01 21.84 -10.45
CA SER A 243 32.57 21.43 -11.79
C SER A 243 31.86 20.08 -11.80
N ALA A 244 30.80 19.99 -12.62
CA ALA A 244 30.00 18.80 -12.88
C ALA A 244 30.88 17.56 -13.17
N THR A 245 31.32 16.88 -12.12
CA THR A 245 31.89 15.56 -12.19
C THR A 245 30.79 14.57 -11.80
N ALA A 246 30.62 13.56 -12.63
CA ALA A 246 29.70 12.46 -12.53
C ALA A 246 29.31 12.11 -11.08
N LYS A 247 27.99 11.94 -10.81
CA LYS A 247 27.49 11.41 -9.53
C LYS A 247 28.38 10.24 -9.13
N LYS A 248 29.18 10.39 -8.07
CA LYS A 248 30.01 9.32 -7.54
C LYS A 248 29.08 8.15 -7.24
N ASP A 249 29.30 7.02 -7.93
CA ASP A 249 28.61 5.76 -7.66
C ASP A 249 28.85 5.41 -6.17
N PRO A 250 27.81 5.35 -5.32
CA PRO A 250 27.96 5.05 -3.90
C PRO A 250 28.49 3.62 -3.65
N TYR A 251 28.52 2.80 -4.70
CA TYR A 251 29.02 1.42 -4.68
C TYR A 251 30.47 1.31 -5.18
N HIS A 252 31.08 2.42 -5.61
CA HIS A 252 32.46 2.47 -6.10
C HIS A 252 32.78 1.42 -7.18
N GLY A 253 31.81 1.11 -8.04
CA GLY A 253 31.95 0.10 -9.09
C GLY A 253 31.92 -1.36 -8.60
N ALA A 254 31.62 -1.60 -7.32
CA ALA A 254 31.51 -2.95 -6.80
C ALA A 254 30.37 -3.74 -7.46
N THR A 255 30.56 -5.06 -7.55
CA THR A 255 29.59 -6.01 -8.13
C THR A 255 29.03 -6.93 -7.06
N ILE A 256 28.03 -7.73 -7.41
CA ILE A 256 27.41 -8.73 -6.52
C ILE A 256 28.45 -9.70 -5.96
N GLY A 257 29.53 -9.98 -6.69
CA GLY A 257 30.66 -10.80 -6.18
C GLY A 257 31.33 -10.25 -4.92
N ALA A 258 31.17 -8.94 -4.61
CA ALA A 258 31.64 -8.33 -3.36
C ALA A 258 30.74 -8.63 -2.15
N LEU A 259 29.54 -9.15 -2.36
CA LEU A 259 28.62 -9.54 -1.30
C LEU A 259 29.01 -10.93 -0.73
N ARG A 260 28.73 -11.16 0.55
CA ARG A 260 28.85 -12.50 1.14
C ARG A 260 27.65 -13.36 0.73
N LEU A 261 27.74 -14.00 -0.43
CA LEU A 261 26.70 -14.85 -0.95
C LEU A 261 26.58 -16.14 -0.11
N LYS A 262 25.35 -16.49 0.26
CA LYS A 262 25.03 -17.79 0.86
C LYS A 262 24.58 -18.73 -0.26
N PRO A 263 24.98 -20.04 -0.20
CA PRO A 263 24.49 -21.03 -1.16
C PRO A 263 22.96 -21.03 -1.21
N VAL A 264 22.40 -21.10 -2.41
CA VAL A 264 20.95 -21.13 -2.60
C VAL A 264 20.41 -22.52 -2.26
N THR A 265 19.27 -22.56 -1.55
CA THR A 265 18.46 -23.79 -1.41
C THR A 265 17.49 -23.84 -2.58
N THR A 266 17.46 -24.94 -3.29
CA THR A 266 16.62 -25.17 -4.48
C THR A 266 15.77 -26.42 -4.33
N VAL A 267 14.73 -26.55 -5.15
CA VAL A 267 13.95 -27.79 -5.30
C VAL A 267 13.93 -28.19 -6.78
N LEU A 268 13.70 -29.47 -7.06
CA LEU A 268 13.52 -29.92 -8.44
C LEU A 268 12.05 -29.71 -8.89
N ALA A 269 11.83 -29.59 -10.18
CA ALA A 269 10.50 -29.38 -10.76
C ALA A 269 9.56 -30.57 -10.55
N ASP A 270 10.11 -31.75 -10.37
CA ASP A 270 9.39 -33.01 -10.07
C ASP A 270 9.27 -33.33 -8.56
N THR A 271 9.70 -32.39 -7.69
CA THR A 271 9.51 -32.52 -6.24
C THR A 271 8.03 -32.34 -5.88
N PRO A 272 7.46 -33.16 -4.94
CA PRO A 272 6.12 -32.94 -4.42
C PRO A 272 5.97 -31.61 -3.69
N CYS A 273 4.84 -30.95 -3.80
CA CYS A 273 4.55 -29.67 -3.12
C CYS A 273 4.69 -29.79 -1.60
N SER A 274 4.35 -30.93 -0.99
CA SER A 274 4.55 -31.16 0.45
C SER A 274 6.02 -31.07 0.89
N GLU A 275 6.94 -31.60 0.10
CA GLU A 275 8.37 -31.57 0.38
C GLU A 275 8.93 -30.14 0.20
N ALA A 276 8.48 -29.41 -0.82
CA ALA A 276 8.83 -28.02 -1.00
C ALA A 276 8.38 -27.15 0.19
N VAL A 277 7.15 -27.37 0.69
CA VAL A 277 6.62 -26.69 1.88
C VAL A 277 7.47 -27.02 3.12
N GLU A 278 7.85 -28.27 3.30
CA GLU A 278 8.68 -28.69 4.42
C GLU A 278 10.06 -28.06 4.37
N THR A 279 10.70 -28.02 3.20
CA THR A 279 11.97 -27.32 2.97
C THR A 279 11.87 -25.83 3.31
N MET A 280 10.79 -25.17 2.89
CA MET A 280 10.55 -23.77 3.21
C MET A 280 10.38 -23.56 4.72
N ARG A 281 9.64 -24.43 5.39
CA ARG A 281 9.42 -24.41 6.85
C ARG A 281 10.70 -24.58 7.64
N GLU A 282 11.49 -25.60 7.31
CA GLU A 282 12.74 -25.92 8.01
C GLU A 282 13.81 -24.83 7.86
N LYS A 283 13.89 -24.21 6.69
CA LYS A 283 14.89 -23.18 6.37
C LYS A 283 14.41 -21.75 6.66
N GLY A 284 13.14 -21.57 6.97
CA GLY A 284 12.54 -20.24 7.18
C GLY A 284 12.44 -19.41 5.90
N PHE A 285 12.26 -20.07 4.74
CA PHE A 285 12.11 -19.42 3.45
C PHE A 285 10.64 -19.36 3.03
N ASP A 286 10.26 -18.33 2.29
CA ASP A 286 8.94 -18.15 1.70
C ASP A 286 8.92 -18.43 0.18
N GLN A 287 10.10 -18.71 -0.41
CA GLN A 287 10.28 -19.00 -1.81
C GLN A 287 11.53 -19.86 -2.08
N LEU A 288 11.45 -20.71 -3.11
CA LEU A 288 12.54 -21.57 -3.54
C LEU A 288 12.71 -21.52 -5.07
N PRO A 289 13.92 -21.30 -5.59
CA PRO A 289 14.22 -21.51 -7.00
C PRO A 289 14.03 -22.97 -7.39
N VAL A 290 13.43 -23.20 -8.57
CA VAL A 290 13.13 -24.52 -9.07
C VAL A 290 14.08 -24.89 -10.20
N LEU A 291 14.71 -26.03 -10.09
CA LEU A 291 15.60 -26.58 -11.11
C LEU A 291 14.89 -27.59 -11.98
N ALA A 292 15.36 -27.78 -13.21
CA ALA A 292 14.94 -28.88 -14.08
C ALA A 292 15.22 -30.24 -13.40
N PRO A 293 14.43 -31.29 -13.66
CA PRO A 293 14.61 -32.62 -13.06
C PRO A 293 15.99 -33.25 -13.34
N THR A 294 16.60 -32.91 -14.48
CA THR A 294 17.96 -33.36 -14.86
C THR A 294 19.07 -32.56 -14.15
N GLY A 295 18.70 -31.63 -13.29
CA GLY A 295 19.62 -30.79 -12.51
C GLY A 295 20.22 -29.61 -13.27
N GLY A 296 20.64 -28.60 -12.53
CA GLY A 296 21.50 -27.53 -13.03
C GLY A 296 20.79 -26.30 -13.58
N LYS A 297 19.74 -26.42 -14.38
CA LYS A 297 19.05 -25.27 -15.00
C LYS A 297 17.93 -24.73 -14.14
N LEU A 298 17.89 -23.41 -13.93
CA LEU A 298 16.79 -22.72 -13.29
C LEU A 298 15.59 -22.65 -14.25
N VAL A 299 14.46 -23.21 -13.86
CA VAL A 299 13.23 -23.28 -14.68
C VAL A 299 12.07 -22.49 -14.10
N GLY A 300 12.12 -22.12 -12.83
CA GLY A 300 11.02 -21.41 -12.20
C GLY A 300 11.30 -20.97 -10.78
N LEU A 301 10.26 -20.44 -10.14
CA LEU A 301 10.21 -20.05 -8.74
C LEU A 301 8.92 -20.56 -8.11
N VAL A 302 8.99 -21.23 -6.98
CA VAL A 302 7.83 -21.60 -6.18
C VAL A 302 7.80 -20.77 -4.90
N THR A 303 6.62 -20.23 -4.53
CA THR A 303 6.43 -19.42 -3.33
C THR A 303 5.35 -20.02 -2.43
N LEU A 304 5.40 -19.77 -1.13
CA LEU A 304 4.33 -20.15 -0.20
C LEU A 304 2.98 -19.59 -0.64
N GLY A 305 2.95 -18.36 -1.18
CA GLY A 305 1.74 -17.74 -1.70
C GLY A 305 1.13 -18.52 -2.88
N ASN A 306 1.98 -18.99 -3.82
CA ASN A 306 1.52 -19.81 -4.94
C ASN A 306 0.97 -21.14 -4.44
N LEU A 307 1.73 -21.86 -3.61
CA LEU A 307 1.31 -23.16 -3.06
C LEU A 307 -0.02 -23.04 -2.31
N LEU A 308 -0.13 -22.04 -1.42
CA LEU A 308 -1.35 -21.79 -0.68
C LEU A 308 -2.54 -21.49 -1.62
N SER A 309 -2.33 -20.65 -2.64
CA SER A 309 -3.39 -20.27 -3.59
C SER A 309 -3.89 -21.47 -4.42
N TRP A 310 -3.00 -22.37 -4.84
CA TRP A 310 -3.39 -23.52 -5.66
C TRP A 310 -4.03 -24.62 -4.82
N ILE A 311 -3.49 -24.91 -3.63
CA ILE A 311 -4.01 -25.93 -2.73
C ILE A 311 -5.36 -25.52 -2.14
N SER A 312 -5.51 -24.27 -1.69
CA SER A 312 -6.77 -23.79 -1.12
C SER A 312 -7.93 -23.73 -2.12
N ARG A 313 -7.60 -23.58 -3.41
CA ARG A 313 -8.59 -23.62 -4.51
C ARG A 313 -8.86 -25.03 -5.04
N GLY A 314 -8.29 -26.07 -4.44
CA GLY A 314 -8.43 -27.46 -4.88
C GLY A 314 -7.80 -27.77 -6.25
N ARG A 315 -6.90 -26.88 -6.73
CA ARG A 315 -6.21 -27.04 -8.04
C ARG A 315 -4.93 -27.84 -7.93
N ALA A 316 -4.39 -28.01 -6.74
CA ALA A 316 -3.24 -28.84 -6.42
C ALA A 316 -3.41 -29.47 -5.04
N THR A 317 -2.61 -30.49 -4.76
CA THR A 317 -2.52 -31.17 -3.47
C THR A 317 -1.07 -31.23 -3.01
N GLY A 318 -0.79 -31.69 -1.79
CA GLY A 318 0.58 -31.94 -1.34
C GLY A 318 1.36 -32.94 -2.22
N LYS A 319 0.66 -33.79 -2.98
CA LYS A 319 1.26 -34.75 -3.91
C LYS A 319 1.50 -34.20 -5.32
N SER A 320 0.90 -33.06 -5.67
CA SER A 320 1.14 -32.36 -6.95
C SER A 320 2.61 -31.98 -7.06
N LEU A 321 3.16 -31.96 -8.27
CA LEU A 321 4.54 -31.58 -8.52
C LEU A 321 4.72 -30.07 -8.46
N VAL A 322 5.90 -29.62 -8.03
CA VAL A 322 6.26 -28.20 -7.99
C VAL A 322 6.10 -27.55 -9.38
N SER A 323 6.42 -28.27 -10.45
CA SER A 323 6.24 -27.81 -11.84
C SER A 323 4.81 -27.40 -12.20
N GLU A 324 3.81 -27.95 -11.52
CA GLU A 324 2.39 -27.63 -11.78
C GLU A 324 1.97 -26.29 -11.16
N VAL A 325 2.65 -25.86 -10.08
CA VAL A 325 2.27 -24.72 -9.27
C VAL A 325 3.28 -23.56 -9.30
N MET A 326 4.50 -23.80 -9.79
CA MET A 326 5.57 -22.80 -9.85
C MET A 326 5.26 -21.68 -10.84
N PHE A 327 5.91 -20.56 -10.66
CA PHE A 327 6.05 -19.54 -11.69
C PHE A 327 7.08 -20.02 -12.72
N ASP A 328 6.60 -20.43 -13.88
CA ASP A 328 7.39 -21.07 -14.94
C ASP A 328 8.10 -20.00 -15.81
N PHE A 329 9.43 -19.97 -15.77
CA PHE A 329 10.24 -19.01 -16.51
C PHE A 329 10.26 -19.27 -18.02
N SER A 330 9.94 -20.50 -18.48
CA SER A 330 9.85 -20.79 -19.91
C SER A 330 8.72 -20.05 -20.62
N LYS A 331 7.72 -19.59 -19.85
CA LYS A 331 6.58 -18.80 -20.35
C LYS A 331 6.89 -17.30 -20.48
N ILE A 332 8.09 -16.87 -20.12
CA ILE A 332 8.51 -15.47 -20.24
C ILE A 332 9.20 -15.28 -21.60
N PRO A 333 8.67 -14.39 -22.47
CA PRO A 333 9.12 -14.31 -23.87
C PRO A 333 10.48 -13.64 -24.07
N GLU A 334 11.03 -12.96 -23.05
CA GLU A 334 12.26 -12.17 -23.20
C GLU A 334 13.11 -12.22 -21.91
N VAL A 335 14.39 -12.55 -22.08
CA VAL A 335 15.40 -12.52 -21.01
C VAL A 335 16.35 -11.36 -21.27
N VAL A 336 16.57 -10.51 -20.28
CA VAL A 336 17.46 -9.35 -20.35
C VAL A 336 18.73 -9.67 -19.57
N THR A 337 19.85 -9.68 -20.25
CA THR A 337 21.17 -10.05 -19.68
C THR A 337 22.11 -8.87 -19.51
N ASP A 338 21.87 -7.71 -20.18
CA ASP A 338 22.73 -6.53 -20.08
C ASP A 338 22.38 -5.70 -18.83
N PRO A 339 23.31 -5.49 -17.89
CA PRO A 339 23.10 -4.63 -16.71
C PRO A 339 22.64 -3.20 -17.03
N LYS A 340 22.99 -2.65 -18.21
CA LYS A 340 22.55 -1.32 -18.65
C LYS A 340 21.06 -1.29 -18.99
N ASP A 341 20.52 -2.40 -19.45
CA ASP A 341 19.10 -2.53 -19.77
C ASP A 341 18.25 -2.79 -18.52
N ILE A 342 18.83 -3.35 -17.46
CA ILE A 342 18.20 -3.45 -16.14
C ILE A 342 17.76 -2.06 -15.65
N SER A 343 18.61 -1.05 -15.81
CA SER A 343 18.31 0.33 -15.42
C SER A 343 17.21 1.00 -16.25
N LYS A 344 16.91 0.50 -17.46
CA LYS A 344 15.83 0.98 -18.32
C LYS A 344 14.48 0.28 -18.04
N LEU A 345 14.53 -0.95 -17.54
CA LEU A 345 13.34 -1.73 -17.18
C LEU A 345 12.68 -1.26 -15.88
N THR A 346 13.42 -0.55 -15.04
CA THR A 346 12.93 0.03 -13.78
C THR A 346 12.25 1.38 -13.96
N ALA A 347 12.21 1.96 -15.17
CA ALA A 347 11.35 3.09 -15.45
C ALA A 347 9.88 2.60 -15.47
N ALA A 348 9.06 3.13 -14.55
CA ALA A 348 7.62 2.88 -14.55
C ALA A 348 7.07 3.05 -15.99
N PRO A 349 6.15 2.20 -16.46
CA PRO A 349 5.51 2.42 -17.74
C PRO A 349 4.89 3.82 -17.69
N LYS A 350 5.38 4.73 -18.54
CA LYS A 350 4.76 6.04 -18.72
C LYS A 350 3.32 5.75 -19.13
N THR A 351 2.39 6.02 -18.26
CA THR A 351 0.97 6.14 -18.59
C THR A 351 0.88 7.36 -19.51
N THR A 352 1.13 7.15 -20.80
CA THR A 352 0.70 8.08 -21.81
C THR A 352 -0.81 8.17 -21.72
N GLY A 353 -1.32 9.40 -21.52
CA GLY A 353 -2.72 9.70 -21.38
C GLY A 353 -3.55 8.97 -22.44
N LEU A 354 -4.74 8.60 -22.05
CA LEU A 354 -5.80 8.09 -22.91
C LEU A 354 -6.15 9.18 -23.96
N GLU A 355 -5.42 9.17 -25.09
CA GLU A 355 -5.99 9.70 -26.31
C GLU A 355 -6.92 8.63 -26.88
N SER A 356 -8.20 8.94 -26.92
CA SER A 356 -9.24 8.16 -27.55
C SER A 356 -8.99 8.08 -29.07
N GLY A 357 -8.15 7.17 -29.48
CA GLY A 357 -7.98 6.79 -30.88
C GLY A 357 -9.11 5.83 -31.28
N LYS A 358 -9.96 6.27 -32.18
CA LYS A 358 -10.91 5.45 -32.94
C LYS A 358 -10.09 4.47 -33.80
N ASP A 359 -9.76 3.30 -33.29
CA ASP A 359 -9.47 2.10 -34.08
C ASP A 359 -9.30 0.96 -33.08
N GLY A 360 -10.22 0.00 -33.13
CA GLY A 360 -10.32 -1.17 -32.23
C GLY A 360 -9.18 -2.18 -32.40
N LYS A 361 -8.00 -1.85 -31.90
CA LYS A 361 -6.91 -2.81 -31.66
C LYS A 361 -6.69 -2.92 -30.16
N GLU A 362 -6.98 -4.10 -29.62
CA GLU A 362 -6.62 -4.49 -28.25
C GLU A 362 -5.14 -4.15 -27.99
N GLN A 363 -4.87 -3.21 -27.07
CA GLN A 363 -3.52 -2.98 -26.56
C GLN A 363 -3.12 -4.20 -25.74
N LYS A 364 -2.22 -5.02 -26.30
CA LYS A 364 -1.58 -6.15 -25.58
C LYS A 364 -0.88 -5.62 -24.34
N ALA A 365 -1.19 -6.21 -23.18
CA ALA A 365 -0.48 -5.95 -21.93
C ALA A 365 1.05 -6.01 -22.13
N PRO A 366 1.84 -5.16 -21.44
CA PRO A 366 3.29 -5.13 -21.61
C PRO A 366 3.86 -6.53 -21.32
N LYS A 367 4.68 -7.03 -22.26
CA LYS A 367 5.32 -8.35 -22.15
C LYS A 367 6.24 -8.36 -20.93
N ARG A 368 6.06 -9.32 -20.03
CA ARG A 368 6.97 -9.52 -18.90
C ARG A 368 8.34 -9.93 -19.40
N LYS A 369 9.39 -9.33 -18.81
CA LYS A 369 10.79 -9.63 -19.09
C LYS A 369 11.44 -10.27 -17.89
N LEU A 370 12.29 -11.26 -18.09
CA LEU A 370 13.11 -11.84 -17.04
C LEU A 370 14.49 -11.17 -17.09
N VAL A 371 15.01 -10.75 -15.92
CA VAL A 371 16.32 -10.14 -15.79
C VAL A 371 17.29 -11.18 -15.24
N GLU A 372 18.33 -11.49 -16.00
CA GLU A 372 19.41 -12.35 -15.52
C GLU A 372 20.40 -11.53 -14.68
N ILE A 373 20.62 -11.94 -13.45
CA ILE A 373 21.53 -11.32 -12.49
C ILE A 373 22.65 -12.27 -12.19
N THR A 374 23.89 -11.82 -12.41
CA THR A 374 25.12 -12.62 -12.19
C THR A 374 26.02 -11.96 -11.14
N VAL A 375 27.08 -12.64 -10.74
CA VAL A 375 28.09 -12.08 -9.82
C VAL A 375 28.77 -10.82 -10.35
N ASP A 376 28.81 -10.65 -11.67
CA ASP A 376 29.40 -9.48 -12.33
C ASP A 376 28.44 -8.28 -12.38
N THR A 377 27.17 -8.45 -12.01
CA THR A 377 26.18 -7.36 -12.02
C THR A 377 26.59 -6.27 -11.02
N PRO A 378 26.70 -4.99 -11.44
CA PRO A 378 27.06 -3.89 -10.54
C PRO A 378 26.04 -3.72 -9.40
N LEU A 379 26.52 -3.40 -8.18
CA LEU A 379 25.63 -3.13 -7.04
C LEU A 379 24.71 -1.93 -7.29
N SER A 380 25.12 -0.97 -8.10
CA SER A 380 24.27 0.14 -8.55
C SER A 380 23.07 -0.33 -9.38
N ALA A 381 23.25 -1.34 -10.23
CA ALA A 381 22.16 -1.95 -11.00
C ALA A 381 21.26 -2.81 -10.10
N LEU A 382 21.86 -3.57 -9.18
CA LEU A 382 21.12 -4.35 -8.16
C LEU A 382 20.27 -3.45 -7.25
N SER A 383 20.79 -2.32 -6.82
CA SER A 383 20.05 -1.34 -6.01
C SER A 383 18.79 -0.86 -6.74
N LYS A 384 18.89 -0.52 -8.02
CA LYS A 384 17.74 -0.14 -8.84
C LYS A 384 16.75 -1.29 -9.03
N PHE A 385 17.26 -2.52 -9.21
CA PHE A 385 16.40 -3.70 -9.28
C PHE A 385 15.61 -3.90 -7.99
N PHE A 386 16.19 -3.60 -6.84
CA PHE A 386 15.55 -3.68 -5.53
C PHE A 386 14.57 -2.55 -5.22
N GLU A 387 14.48 -1.50 -6.03
CA GLU A 387 13.38 -0.53 -5.92
C GLU A 387 12.01 -1.20 -6.12
N TRP A 388 11.96 -2.26 -6.94
CA TRP A 388 10.73 -2.96 -7.34
C TRP A 388 10.67 -4.43 -6.92
N ASN A 389 11.76 -4.99 -6.42
CA ASN A 389 11.88 -6.40 -6.07
C ASN A 389 12.47 -6.57 -4.67
N SER A 390 12.01 -7.59 -3.93
CA SER A 390 12.50 -7.88 -2.58
C SER A 390 13.75 -8.76 -2.56
N ALA A 391 13.94 -9.57 -3.61
CA ALA A 391 15.06 -10.50 -3.74
C ALA A 391 15.45 -10.69 -5.21
N ALA A 392 16.69 -11.09 -5.43
CA ALA A 392 17.26 -11.44 -6.74
C ALA A 392 17.88 -12.82 -6.71
N ILE A 393 17.60 -13.65 -7.72
CA ILE A 393 18.29 -14.93 -7.92
C ILE A 393 19.55 -14.64 -8.72
N VAL A 394 20.71 -14.93 -8.14
CA VAL A 394 22.01 -14.81 -8.83
C VAL A 394 22.33 -16.12 -9.49
N THR A 395 22.64 -16.08 -10.80
CA THR A 395 22.98 -17.26 -11.60
C THR A 395 24.43 -17.27 -12.01
N GLU A 396 24.94 -18.44 -12.40
CA GLU A 396 26.18 -18.53 -13.18
C GLU A 396 25.98 -17.78 -14.51
N LYS A 397 27.07 -17.29 -15.11
CA LYS A 397 26.99 -16.60 -16.40
C LYS A 397 26.55 -17.59 -17.50
N SER A 398 25.45 -17.29 -18.19
CA SER A 398 24.99 -18.16 -19.27
C SER A 398 26.03 -18.18 -20.40
N SER A 399 26.42 -19.36 -20.86
CA SER A 399 27.05 -19.51 -22.16
C SER A 399 25.95 -19.37 -23.22
N LEU A 400 26.10 -18.47 -24.18
CA LEU A 400 25.14 -18.11 -25.23
C LEU A 400 24.62 -19.29 -26.10
N GLU A 401 25.16 -20.49 -25.93
CA GLU A 401 24.85 -21.66 -26.76
C GLU A 401 23.75 -22.60 -26.24
N SER A 402 23.26 -22.42 -25.02
CA SER A 402 22.26 -23.30 -24.43
C SER A 402 21.00 -22.54 -24.01
N GLY A 403 20.00 -22.47 -24.85
CA GLY A 403 18.73 -21.76 -24.63
C GLY A 403 18.00 -22.11 -23.32
N GLY A 404 18.48 -21.58 -22.20
CA GLY A 404 17.90 -21.73 -20.88
C GLY A 404 18.72 -20.98 -19.84
N LEU A 405 18.08 -20.58 -18.72
CA LEU A 405 18.71 -19.88 -17.62
C LEU A 405 19.80 -20.75 -16.98
N ALA A 406 20.92 -20.11 -16.62
CA ALA A 406 22.03 -20.75 -15.96
C ALA A 406 21.68 -21.25 -14.53
N LYS A 407 22.57 -22.02 -13.93
CA LYS A 407 22.41 -22.56 -12.59
C LYS A 407 22.35 -21.43 -11.55
N PRO A 408 21.38 -21.42 -10.63
CA PRO A 408 21.35 -20.46 -9.54
C PRO A 408 22.44 -20.76 -8.51
N ILE A 409 23.16 -19.74 -8.05
CA ILE A 409 24.24 -19.86 -7.09
C ILE A 409 23.90 -19.21 -5.75
N ALA A 410 23.07 -18.17 -5.74
CA ALA A 410 22.67 -17.46 -4.54
C ALA A 410 21.32 -16.79 -4.70
N VAL A 411 20.72 -16.40 -3.58
CA VAL A 411 19.66 -15.40 -3.51
C VAL A 411 20.22 -14.22 -2.74
N VAL A 412 20.04 -13.02 -3.28
CA VAL A 412 20.48 -11.76 -2.68
C VAL A 412 19.24 -10.91 -2.39
N THR A 413 19.25 -10.27 -1.23
CA THR A 413 18.16 -9.42 -0.73
C THR A 413 18.62 -7.98 -0.49
N LYS A 414 17.69 -7.08 -0.23
CA LYS A 414 17.99 -5.71 0.22
C LYS A 414 18.90 -5.69 1.46
N VAL A 415 18.74 -6.66 2.36
CA VAL A 415 19.54 -6.77 3.58
C VAL A 415 21.01 -7.06 3.28
N ASP A 416 21.30 -7.88 2.29
CA ASP A 416 22.69 -8.19 1.90
C ASP A 416 23.39 -6.95 1.33
N LEU A 417 22.69 -6.19 0.49
CA LEU A 417 23.19 -4.92 -0.06
C LEU A 417 23.41 -3.88 1.06
N LEU A 418 22.44 -3.72 1.95
CA LEU A 418 22.55 -2.80 3.08
C LEU A 418 23.68 -3.19 4.03
N SER A 419 23.83 -4.49 4.33
CA SER A 419 24.90 -5.01 5.18
C SER A 419 26.29 -4.73 4.60
N TRP A 420 26.42 -4.78 3.26
CA TRP A 420 27.64 -4.42 2.59
C TRP A 420 27.93 -2.92 2.70
N MET A 421 26.94 -2.04 2.44
CA MET A 421 27.07 -0.59 2.55
C MET A 421 27.49 -0.15 3.95
N VAL A 422 26.84 -0.67 4.99
CA VAL A 422 27.17 -0.35 6.39
C VAL A 422 28.60 -0.73 6.76
N LYS A 423 29.14 -1.80 6.17
CA LYS A 423 30.56 -2.19 6.39
C LYS A 423 31.54 -1.25 5.72
N GLN A 424 31.19 -0.66 4.57
CA GLN A 424 32.05 0.31 3.88
C GLN A 424 32.11 1.67 4.62
N THR A 425 31.07 2.03 5.37
CA THR A 425 31.03 3.29 6.14
C THR A 425 31.76 3.22 7.49
N ARG A 426 32.32 2.06 7.87
CA ARG A 426 33.08 1.87 9.13
C ARG A 426 34.59 1.91 8.94
N VAL A 427 35.11 2.34 7.78
CA VAL A 427 36.55 2.54 7.53
C VAL A 427 36.87 4.03 7.45
#